data_f18605960c3f104818cc64bd9922d0e0
#
_entry.id   f18605960c3f104818cc64bd9922d0e0
#
_cell.length_a   1.000
_cell.length_b   1.000
_cell.length_c   1.000
_cell.angle_alpha   90.00
_cell.angle_beta   90.00
_cell.angle_gamma   90.00
#
_symmetry.space_group_name_H-M   'P 1'
#
loop_
_entity.id
_entity.type
_entity.pdbx_description
1 polymer ?
#
loop_
_entity_poly.entity_id
_entity_poly.type
_entity_poly.pdbx_seq_one_letter_code
_entity_poly.pdbx_strand_id
1 'polypeptide(L)'
;FGKKILSVGEIVFNTSMSGYQEIITDPSYAKQIIAFTHPHIGNTGINKEDDESDNIFASGIVIKDLPKNYSNWRAHQSLEDFLELKESIGIANIDTRQLTAKLRDHGSLKACITSQGGDGLKEAKDALNQFKGLQGLDLAKEVSTQNGFVWEEGTWPEYEDVNNNRLIIAIDFGIKKNILRLLRKH
;
A
#
# COMPACT_ATOMS: atom_id res chain seq x y z
N PHE A 1 2.92 -13.57 5.16
CA PHE A 1 2.10 -13.82 3.98
C PHE A 1 2.53 -12.90 2.84
N GLY A 2 2.06 -13.18 1.60
CA GLY A 2 2.57 -12.54 0.41
C GLY A 2 3.95 -13.04 0.00
N LYS A 3 4.73 -12.22 -0.70
CA LYS A 3 6.04 -12.59 -1.25
C LYS A 3 7.05 -12.95 -0.14
N LYS A 4 7.82 -14.01 -0.37
CA LYS A 4 8.88 -14.44 0.55
C LYS A 4 10.15 -13.61 0.34
N ILE A 5 10.18 -12.45 0.96
CA ILE A 5 11.30 -11.49 0.88
C ILE A 5 11.66 -10.94 2.26
N LEU A 6 12.73 -10.16 2.30
CA LEU A 6 13.06 -9.25 3.38
C LEU A 6 12.79 -7.83 2.89
N SER A 7 12.08 -7.03 3.68
CA SER A 7 11.75 -5.66 3.34
C SER A 7 11.96 -4.74 4.53
N VAL A 8 12.51 -3.55 4.27
CA VAL A 8 12.83 -2.53 5.28
C VAL A 8 12.11 -1.23 4.94
N GLY A 9 11.63 -0.53 5.94
CA GLY A 9 10.97 0.77 5.77
C GLY A 9 10.77 1.49 7.09
N GLU A 10 10.20 2.69 7.02
CA GLU A 10 9.68 3.35 8.21
C GLU A 10 8.27 2.86 8.50
N ILE A 11 8.04 2.35 9.71
CA ILE A 11 6.72 1.88 10.10
C ILE A 11 5.85 3.05 10.56
N VAL A 12 4.67 3.13 9.96
CA VAL A 12 3.61 4.08 10.28
C VAL A 12 2.31 3.34 10.54
N PHE A 13 1.32 3.96 11.16
CA PHE A 13 0.02 3.33 11.34
C PHE A 13 -1.09 4.05 10.58
N ASN A 14 -2.10 3.30 10.19
CA ASN A 14 -3.31 3.80 9.56
C ASN A 14 -4.53 3.32 10.35
N THR A 15 -5.46 4.24 10.66
CA THR A 15 -6.64 3.99 11.49
C THR A 15 -7.92 3.78 10.70
N SER A 16 -7.86 3.78 9.38
CA SER A 16 -9.03 3.58 8.52
C SER A 16 -9.64 2.20 8.74
N MET A 17 -10.96 2.14 8.78
CA MET A 17 -11.72 0.90 8.96
C MET A 17 -12.03 0.21 7.62
N SER A 18 -11.89 0.91 6.51
CA SER A 18 -12.14 0.45 5.14
C SER A 18 -11.11 1.05 4.19
N GLY A 19 -11.12 0.60 2.92
CA GLY A 19 -10.22 1.16 1.91
C GLY A 19 -8.76 0.71 2.07
N TYR A 20 -8.54 -0.49 2.59
CA TYR A 20 -7.17 -0.97 2.76
C TYR A 20 -6.46 -1.23 1.43
N GLN A 21 -7.18 -1.57 0.36
CA GLN A 21 -6.61 -1.74 -0.98
C GLN A 21 -6.07 -0.41 -1.51
N GLU A 22 -6.87 0.64 -1.40
CA GLU A 22 -6.49 2.01 -1.76
C GLU A 22 -5.27 2.48 -0.96
N ILE A 23 -5.22 2.18 0.34
CA ILE A 23 -4.10 2.53 1.21
C ILE A 23 -2.83 1.79 0.82
N ILE A 24 -2.91 0.48 0.54
CA ILE A 24 -1.75 -0.36 0.18
C ILE A 24 -1.18 0.06 -1.17
N THR A 25 -2.03 0.48 -2.10
CA THR A 25 -1.63 0.90 -3.45
C THR A 25 -1.37 2.40 -3.60
N ASP A 26 -1.52 3.17 -2.51
CA ASP A 26 -1.24 4.61 -2.51
C ASP A 26 0.27 4.88 -2.59
N PRO A 27 0.75 5.57 -3.64
CA PRO A 27 2.16 5.90 -3.79
C PRO A 27 2.74 6.72 -2.64
N SER A 28 1.89 7.41 -1.86
CA SER A 28 2.32 8.20 -0.69
C SER A 28 2.99 7.36 0.40
N TYR A 29 2.77 6.04 0.41
CA TYR A 29 3.42 5.12 1.35
C TYR A 29 4.73 4.52 0.82
N ALA A 30 5.35 5.13 -0.18
CA ALA A 30 6.64 4.64 -0.70
C ALA A 30 7.66 4.44 0.42
N LYS A 31 8.26 3.23 0.47
CA LYS A 31 9.22 2.78 1.49
C LYS A 31 8.73 2.85 2.94
N GLN A 32 7.43 2.90 3.16
CA GLN A 32 6.84 2.77 4.49
C GLN A 32 6.26 1.37 4.70
N ILE A 33 6.28 0.91 5.95
CA ILE A 33 5.57 -0.28 6.39
C ILE A 33 4.29 0.20 7.08
N ILE A 34 3.13 -0.24 6.59
CA ILE A 34 1.83 0.24 7.06
C ILE A 34 1.27 -0.71 8.11
N ALA A 35 1.16 -0.25 9.36
CA ALA A 35 0.47 -0.98 10.41
C ALA A 35 -1.02 -0.58 10.44
N PHE A 36 -1.89 -1.51 10.10
CA PHE A 36 -3.33 -1.28 10.18
C PHE A 36 -3.86 -1.53 11.58
N THR A 37 -4.58 -0.54 12.14
CA THR A 37 -5.19 -0.67 13.46
C THR A 37 -6.48 -1.47 13.43
N HIS A 38 -7.18 -1.48 12.30
CA HIS A 38 -8.41 -2.25 12.11
C HIS A 38 -8.10 -3.75 12.03
N PRO A 39 -8.82 -4.61 12.79
CA PRO A 39 -8.47 -6.03 12.87
C PRO A 39 -8.81 -6.84 11.62
N HIS A 40 -9.74 -6.40 10.80
CA HIS A 40 -10.30 -7.19 9.68
C HIS A 40 -9.78 -6.74 8.31
N ILE A 41 -8.48 -6.61 8.16
CA ILE A 41 -7.84 -6.26 6.88
C ILE A 41 -7.79 -7.49 5.98
N GLY A 42 -8.32 -7.36 4.76
CA GLY A 42 -8.42 -8.46 3.79
C GLY A 42 -9.78 -9.16 3.74
N ASN A 43 -10.71 -8.85 4.66
CA ASN A 43 -12.01 -9.51 4.75
C ASN A 43 -12.94 -9.25 3.55
N THR A 44 -12.76 -8.18 2.81
CA THR A 44 -13.52 -7.85 1.60
C THR A 44 -12.82 -8.23 0.32
N GLY A 45 -11.61 -8.84 0.40
CA GLY A 45 -10.80 -9.20 -0.76
C GLY A 45 -10.27 -7.98 -1.53
N ILE A 46 -9.84 -8.24 -2.74
CA ILE A 46 -9.27 -7.26 -3.68
C ILE A 46 -10.14 -7.22 -4.94
N ASN A 47 -10.38 -6.04 -5.46
CA ASN A 47 -11.10 -5.80 -6.71
C ASN A 47 -10.22 -5.00 -7.70
N LYS A 48 -10.71 -4.78 -8.91
CA LYS A 48 -9.94 -4.13 -9.99
C LYS A 48 -10.01 -2.61 -9.95
N GLU A 49 -11.03 -2.07 -9.30
CA GLU A 49 -11.39 -0.65 -9.38
C GLU A 49 -10.75 0.20 -8.27
N ASP A 50 -10.41 -0.43 -7.13
CA ASP A 50 -10.00 0.29 -5.92
C ASP A 50 -8.47 0.48 -5.81
N ASP A 51 -7.68 0.10 -6.83
CA ASP A 51 -6.25 0.38 -6.87
C ASP A 51 -6.00 1.88 -7.13
N GLU A 52 -5.10 2.47 -6.33
CA GLU A 52 -4.64 3.85 -6.51
C GLU A 52 -3.38 3.96 -7.38
N SER A 53 -2.68 2.85 -7.60
CA SER A 53 -1.57 2.72 -8.56
C SER A 53 -1.40 1.29 -9.03
N ASP A 54 -0.63 1.09 -10.11
CA ASP A 54 -0.35 -0.25 -10.64
C ASP A 54 0.61 -1.06 -9.78
N ASN A 55 1.37 -0.41 -8.92
CA ASN A 55 2.37 -1.02 -8.06
C ASN A 55 2.06 -0.77 -6.58
N ILE A 56 2.60 -1.62 -5.71
CA ILE A 56 2.68 -1.35 -4.27
C ILE A 56 4.04 -0.73 -4.00
N PHE A 57 4.06 0.54 -3.62
CA PHE A 57 5.28 1.26 -3.25
C PHE A 57 5.62 1.13 -1.75
N ALA A 58 4.64 0.73 -0.94
CA ALA A 58 4.85 0.41 0.46
C ALA A 58 5.83 -0.77 0.61
N SER A 59 6.72 -0.69 1.59
CA SER A 59 7.67 -1.77 1.92
C SER A 59 7.00 -3.01 2.51
N GLY A 60 5.75 -2.90 2.97
CA GLY A 60 4.98 -4.03 3.48
C GLY A 60 3.87 -3.59 4.41
N ILE A 61 3.13 -4.56 4.91
CA ILE A 61 2.00 -4.31 5.81
C ILE A 61 2.07 -5.15 7.09
N VAL A 62 1.52 -4.59 8.16
CA VAL A 62 1.36 -5.25 9.46
C VAL A 62 -0.11 -5.25 9.81
N ILE A 63 -0.68 -6.44 10.03
CA ILE A 63 -2.09 -6.61 10.34
C ILE A 63 -2.27 -7.49 11.60
N LYS A 64 -3.43 -7.37 12.23
CA LYS A 64 -3.77 -8.23 13.36
C LYS A 64 -4.07 -9.66 12.91
N ASP A 65 -5.07 -9.82 12.08
CA ASP A 65 -5.54 -11.13 11.62
C ASP A 65 -5.59 -11.16 10.09
N LEU A 66 -5.11 -12.25 9.49
CA LEU A 66 -5.27 -12.51 8.06
C LEU A 66 -6.51 -13.41 7.87
N PRO A 67 -7.58 -12.90 7.22
CA PRO A 67 -8.77 -13.70 6.95
C PRO A 67 -8.47 -14.87 6.02
N LYS A 68 -8.98 -16.06 6.32
CA LYS A 68 -8.90 -17.23 5.43
C LYS A 68 -9.77 -17.10 4.19
N ASN A 69 -10.89 -16.38 4.33
CA ASN A 69 -11.86 -16.16 3.26
C ASN A 69 -12.21 -14.69 3.20
N TYR A 70 -12.48 -14.20 2.01
CA TYR A 70 -13.04 -12.88 1.79
C TYR A 70 -14.49 -12.98 1.31
N SER A 71 -15.28 -11.95 1.56
CA SER A 71 -16.70 -11.90 1.22
C SER A 71 -17.11 -10.52 0.71
N ASN A 72 -16.97 -10.35 -0.60
CA ASN A 72 -17.47 -9.18 -1.32
C ASN A 72 -17.72 -9.58 -2.77
N TRP A 73 -18.87 -9.21 -3.32
CA TRP A 73 -19.26 -9.52 -4.70
C TRP A 73 -18.31 -8.92 -5.77
N ARG A 74 -17.59 -7.84 -5.45
CA ARG A 74 -16.60 -7.23 -6.34
C ARG A 74 -15.24 -7.92 -6.29
N ALA A 75 -14.97 -8.70 -5.24
CA ALA A 75 -13.66 -9.28 -5.03
C ALA A 75 -13.40 -10.44 -5.98
N HIS A 76 -12.16 -10.51 -6.49
CA HIS A 76 -11.70 -11.56 -7.38
C HIS A 76 -10.48 -12.32 -6.84
N GLN A 77 -9.82 -11.80 -5.79
CA GLN A 77 -8.67 -12.45 -5.16
C GLN A 77 -8.54 -12.09 -3.67
N SER A 78 -7.75 -12.88 -2.95
CA SER A 78 -7.41 -12.60 -1.56
C SER A 78 -6.35 -11.50 -1.43
N LEU A 79 -6.23 -10.92 -0.23
CA LEU A 79 -5.13 -9.99 0.08
C LEU A 79 -3.76 -10.67 0.00
N GLU A 80 -3.66 -11.95 0.39
CA GLU A 80 -2.42 -12.72 0.34
C GLU A 80 -1.94 -12.92 -1.10
N ASP A 81 -2.82 -13.39 -2.00
CA ASP A 81 -2.51 -13.57 -3.42
C ASP A 81 -2.15 -12.24 -4.10
N PHE A 82 -2.83 -11.15 -3.72
CA PHE A 82 -2.53 -9.82 -4.23
C PHE A 82 -1.13 -9.35 -3.86
N LEU A 83 -0.75 -9.50 -2.58
CA LEU A 83 0.60 -9.12 -2.15
C LEU A 83 1.67 -9.99 -2.82
N GLU A 84 1.41 -11.29 -3.01
CA GLU A 84 2.34 -12.17 -3.72
C GLU A 84 2.50 -11.76 -5.19
N LEU A 85 1.40 -11.48 -5.88
CA LEU A 85 1.39 -11.01 -7.27
C LEU A 85 2.12 -9.67 -7.43
N LYS A 86 1.94 -8.76 -6.48
CA LYS A 86 2.57 -7.42 -6.47
C LYS A 86 3.96 -7.40 -5.82
N GLU A 87 4.53 -8.57 -5.55
CA GLU A 87 5.87 -8.75 -4.96
C GLU A 87 6.06 -8.05 -3.61
N SER A 88 4.97 -7.91 -2.83
CA SER A 88 4.97 -7.27 -1.51
C SER A 88 4.82 -8.30 -0.39
N ILE A 89 5.18 -7.91 0.84
CA ILE A 89 5.16 -8.76 2.02
C ILE A 89 4.24 -8.20 3.10
N GLY A 90 3.57 -9.11 3.82
CA GLY A 90 2.78 -8.78 5.00
C GLY A 90 3.13 -9.68 6.19
N ILE A 91 2.90 -9.18 7.39
CA ILE A 91 2.94 -9.95 8.62
C ILE A 91 1.61 -9.84 9.37
N ALA A 92 1.08 -10.98 9.80
CA ALA A 92 -0.15 -11.09 10.57
C ALA A 92 0.12 -11.61 11.99
N ASN A 93 -0.92 -11.68 12.82
CA ASN A 93 -0.87 -12.10 14.22
C ASN A 93 -0.01 -11.17 15.11
N ILE A 94 -0.02 -9.88 14.79
CA ILE A 94 0.68 -8.83 15.54
C ILE A 94 -0.33 -8.07 16.41
N ASP A 95 0.04 -7.74 17.63
CA ASP A 95 -0.71 -6.77 18.45
C ASP A 95 -0.53 -5.36 17.87
N THR A 96 -1.34 -5.06 16.85
CA THR A 96 -1.31 -3.76 16.18
C THR A 96 -1.74 -2.61 17.10
N ARG A 97 -2.52 -2.88 18.15
CA ARG A 97 -2.90 -1.87 19.14
C ARG A 97 -1.69 -1.42 19.97
N GLN A 98 -0.91 -2.38 20.48
CA GLN A 98 0.31 -2.08 21.22
C GLN A 98 1.35 -1.40 20.32
N LEU A 99 1.49 -1.87 19.09
CA LEU A 99 2.38 -1.27 18.09
C LEU A 99 1.99 0.18 17.81
N THR A 100 0.70 0.46 17.58
CA THR A 100 0.17 1.81 17.36
C THR A 100 0.44 2.73 18.55
N ALA A 101 0.29 2.24 19.78
CA ALA A 101 0.61 3.04 20.97
C ALA A 101 2.08 3.45 20.98
N LYS A 102 3.00 2.52 20.66
CA LYS A 102 4.44 2.82 20.55
C LYS A 102 4.73 3.84 19.46
N LEU A 103 4.11 3.70 18.29
CA LEU A 103 4.31 4.63 17.17
C LEU A 103 3.76 6.03 17.47
N ARG A 104 2.65 6.10 18.21
CA ARG A 104 2.10 7.40 18.66
C ARG A 104 3.05 8.10 19.63
N ASP A 105 3.68 7.36 20.54
CA ASP A 105 4.51 7.94 21.58
C ASP A 105 5.93 8.30 21.08
N HIS A 106 6.45 7.61 20.05
CA HIS A 106 7.83 7.75 19.54
C HIS A 106 7.93 8.29 18.12
N GLY A 107 6.81 8.43 17.39
CA GLY A 107 6.80 8.72 15.96
C GLY A 107 7.09 7.48 15.09
N SER A 108 7.37 7.71 13.80
CA SER A 108 7.76 6.63 12.89
C SER A 108 9.09 6.01 13.31
N LEU A 109 9.19 4.70 13.19
CA LEU A 109 10.38 3.92 13.56
C LEU A 109 10.85 3.12 12.35
N LYS A 110 12.14 2.82 12.30
CA LYS A 110 12.66 1.88 11.29
C LYS A 110 12.20 0.46 11.63
N ALA A 111 11.70 -0.25 10.65
CA ALA A 111 11.23 -1.62 10.81
C ALA A 111 11.66 -2.50 9.63
N CYS A 112 11.68 -3.80 9.89
CA CYS A 112 11.97 -4.82 8.89
C CYS A 112 10.96 -5.95 9.03
N ILE A 113 10.44 -6.44 7.89
CA ILE A 113 9.65 -7.66 7.80
C ILE A 113 10.47 -8.68 7.03
N THR A 114 10.58 -9.90 7.54
CA THR A 114 11.24 -11.00 6.86
C THR A 114 10.38 -12.24 6.88
N SER A 115 10.36 -12.99 5.76
CA SER A 115 9.72 -14.30 5.65
C SER A 115 10.59 -15.42 6.21
N GLN A 116 11.87 -15.17 6.45
CA GLN A 116 12.78 -16.14 7.07
C GLN A 116 12.60 -16.08 8.59
N GLY A 117 12.38 -17.22 9.22
CA GLY A 117 12.23 -17.31 10.68
C GLY A 117 13.48 -16.90 11.45
N GLY A 118 13.80 -17.58 12.56
CA GLY A 118 14.93 -17.23 13.44
C GLY A 118 16.28 -17.05 12.71
N ASP A 119 16.52 -17.78 11.63
CA ASP A 119 17.75 -17.68 10.83
C ASP A 119 17.88 -16.36 10.07
N GLY A 120 16.74 -15.75 9.69
CA GLY A 120 16.72 -14.43 9.02
C GLY A 120 16.87 -13.23 9.95
N LEU A 121 16.94 -13.44 11.27
CA LEU A 121 17.00 -12.33 12.23
C LEU A 121 18.30 -11.52 12.12
N LYS A 122 19.41 -12.16 11.80
CA LYS A 122 20.68 -11.48 11.59
C LYS A 122 20.62 -10.58 10.37
N GLU A 123 20.18 -11.13 9.23
CA GLU A 123 20.03 -10.37 7.99
C GLU A 123 19.06 -9.19 8.15
N ALA A 124 17.94 -9.41 8.86
CA ALA A 124 16.98 -8.36 9.17
C ALA A 124 17.59 -7.23 10.01
N LYS A 125 18.42 -7.55 11.02
CA LYS A 125 19.11 -6.56 11.84
C LYS A 125 20.15 -5.80 11.01
N ASP A 126 20.91 -6.49 10.17
CA ASP A 126 21.92 -5.86 9.32
C ASP A 126 21.25 -4.91 8.30
N ALA A 127 20.15 -5.33 7.67
CA ALA A 127 19.37 -4.51 6.77
C ALA A 127 18.78 -3.26 7.47
N LEU A 128 18.26 -3.45 8.69
CA LEU A 128 17.73 -2.36 9.51
C LEU A 128 18.81 -1.34 9.90
N ASN A 129 20.02 -1.80 10.24
CA ASN A 129 21.16 -0.92 10.56
C ASN A 129 21.64 -0.13 9.34
N GLN A 130 21.58 -0.72 8.14
CA GLN A 130 21.95 -0.05 6.89
C GLN A 130 20.91 0.96 6.42
N PHE A 131 19.64 0.75 6.78
CA PHE A 131 18.55 1.65 6.41
C PHE A 131 18.67 3.00 7.15
N LYS A 132 18.93 4.07 6.40
CA LYS A 132 19.12 5.41 6.98
C LYS A 132 17.81 6.14 7.34
N GLY A 133 16.66 5.60 6.95
CA GLY A 133 15.35 6.26 7.03
C GLY A 133 15.00 6.94 5.71
N LEU A 134 13.85 7.64 5.71
CA LEU A 134 13.33 8.29 4.50
C LEU A 134 13.90 9.70 4.30
N GLN A 135 14.50 10.29 5.32
CA GLN A 135 15.00 11.66 5.25
C GLN A 135 16.11 11.79 4.17
N GLY A 136 15.90 12.72 3.24
CA GLY A 136 16.83 13.00 2.15
C GLY A 136 16.69 12.08 0.93
N LEU A 137 15.72 11.16 0.92
CA LEU A 137 15.38 10.38 -0.27
C LEU A 137 14.47 11.18 -1.21
N ASP A 138 14.69 11.07 -2.50
CA ASP A 138 13.81 11.62 -3.54
C ASP A 138 12.75 10.56 -3.91
N LEU A 139 11.74 10.42 -3.03
CA LEU A 139 10.67 9.45 -3.23
C LEU A 139 9.72 9.88 -4.36
N ALA A 140 9.58 11.17 -4.61
CA ALA A 140 8.76 11.66 -5.72
C ALA A 140 9.25 11.11 -7.06
N LYS A 141 10.57 11.05 -7.26
CA LYS A 141 11.16 10.46 -8.46
C LYS A 141 10.87 8.96 -8.59
N GLU A 142 10.78 8.23 -7.49
CA GLU A 142 10.51 6.79 -7.49
C GLU A 142 9.06 6.46 -7.85
N VAL A 143 8.11 7.33 -7.48
CA VAL A 143 6.67 7.11 -7.69
C VAL A 143 6.10 7.83 -8.92
N SER A 144 6.86 8.74 -9.55
CA SER A 144 6.46 9.44 -10.76
C SER A 144 6.45 8.53 -11.97
N THR A 145 5.49 8.74 -12.88
CA THR A 145 5.49 8.06 -14.17
C THR A 145 6.73 8.41 -15.00
N GLN A 146 7.26 7.44 -15.73
CA GLN A 146 8.41 7.64 -16.62
C GLN A 146 7.98 8.20 -17.99
N ASN A 147 6.74 7.99 -18.39
CA ASN A 147 6.21 8.39 -19.69
C ASN A 147 4.85 9.06 -19.51
N GLY A 148 4.59 10.09 -20.32
CA GLY A 148 3.26 10.67 -20.42
C GLY A 148 2.27 9.68 -21.01
N PHE A 149 1.05 9.71 -20.51
CA PHE A 149 -0.06 8.86 -20.97
C PHE A 149 -1.37 9.65 -20.97
N VAL A 150 -2.34 9.16 -21.72
CA VAL A 150 -3.71 9.68 -21.70
C VAL A 150 -4.54 8.85 -20.73
N TRP A 151 -5.26 9.51 -19.83
CA TRP A 151 -6.15 8.84 -18.89
C TRP A 151 -7.59 8.88 -19.41
N GLU A 152 -8.20 7.69 -19.54
CA GLU A 152 -9.55 7.54 -20.10
C GLU A 152 -10.56 6.96 -19.11
N GLU A 153 -10.11 6.41 -17.97
CA GLU A 153 -10.99 5.79 -16.99
C GLU A 153 -11.75 6.83 -16.16
N GLY A 154 -13.08 6.63 -16.04
CA GLY A 154 -13.95 7.36 -15.13
C GLY A 154 -14.06 6.69 -13.75
N THR A 155 -14.97 7.20 -12.92
CA THR A 155 -15.28 6.62 -11.59
C THR A 155 -16.24 5.43 -11.73
N TRP A 156 -15.94 4.34 -11.02
CA TRP A 156 -16.87 3.22 -10.88
C TRP A 156 -18.11 3.64 -10.03
N PRO A 157 -19.33 3.16 -10.32
CA PRO A 157 -19.78 2.33 -11.45
C PRO A 157 -20.10 3.12 -12.73
N GLU A 158 -20.06 4.41 -12.68
CA GLU A 158 -20.44 5.32 -13.76
C GLU A 158 -19.22 5.64 -14.61
N TYR A 159 -18.89 4.76 -15.54
CA TYR A 159 -17.87 5.05 -16.58
C TYR A 159 -18.43 5.97 -17.66
N GLU A 160 -19.23 6.99 -17.27
CA GLU A 160 -19.80 7.90 -18.25
C GLU A 160 -18.72 8.66 -19.02
N ASP A 161 -18.76 8.56 -20.33
CA ASP A 161 -18.04 9.45 -21.22
C ASP A 161 -18.62 10.87 -21.06
N VAL A 162 -18.02 11.63 -20.18
CA VAL A 162 -18.30 13.06 -20.11
C VAL A 162 -17.63 13.67 -21.34
N ASN A 163 -18.45 14.04 -22.30
CA ASN A 163 -18.01 14.74 -23.50
C ASN A 163 -17.54 16.16 -23.12
N ASN A 164 -16.36 16.22 -22.53
CA ASN A 164 -15.76 17.44 -22.01
C ASN A 164 -14.61 17.85 -22.95
N ASN A 165 -14.78 18.97 -23.65
CA ASN A 165 -13.78 19.52 -24.56
C ASN A 165 -12.59 20.17 -23.84
N ARG A 166 -12.43 19.96 -22.52
CA ARG A 166 -11.33 20.53 -21.74
C ARG A 166 -10.16 19.57 -21.68
N LEU A 167 -8.98 20.04 -22.03
CA LEU A 167 -7.74 19.32 -21.79
C LEU A 167 -7.22 19.66 -20.40
N ILE A 168 -7.08 18.66 -19.54
CA ILE A 168 -6.44 18.78 -18.23
C ILE A 168 -5.09 18.10 -18.31
N ILE A 169 -4.03 18.80 -17.94
CA ILE A 169 -2.67 18.25 -17.85
C ILE A 169 -2.34 18.09 -16.37
N ALA A 170 -2.14 16.85 -15.93
CA ALA A 170 -1.69 16.52 -14.59
C ALA A 170 -0.20 16.23 -14.60
N ILE A 171 0.56 16.90 -13.71
CA ILE A 171 1.98 16.60 -13.48
C ILE A 171 2.05 15.56 -12.37
N ASP A 172 2.58 14.38 -12.70
CA ASP A 172 2.62 13.22 -11.79
C ASP A 172 3.86 13.24 -10.90
N PHE A 173 3.63 13.27 -9.59
CA PHE A 173 4.59 13.03 -8.52
C PHE A 173 4.13 11.91 -7.59
N GLY A 174 3.50 10.86 -8.14
CA GLY A 174 2.82 9.80 -7.39
C GLY A 174 1.33 10.07 -7.26
N ILE A 175 0.68 10.43 -8.37
CA ILE A 175 -0.76 10.72 -8.39
C ILE A 175 -1.57 9.44 -8.17
N LYS A 176 -2.61 9.54 -7.34
CA LYS A 176 -3.58 8.46 -7.15
C LYS A 176 -4.52 8.36 -8.33
N LYS A 177 -4.82 7.13 -8.78
CA LYS A 177 -5.77 6.88 -9.87
C LYS A 177 -7.13 7.52 -9.63
N ASN A 178 -7.60 7.56 -8.38
CA ASN A 178 -8.89 8.16 -8.06
C ASN A 178 -8.92 9.67 -8.34
N ILE A 179 -7.79 10.38 -8.21
CA ILE A 179 -7.69 11.79 -8.62
C ILE A 179 -7.91 11.92 -10.13
N LEU A 180 -7.26 11.06 -10.92
CA LEU A 180 -7.42 11.04 -12.38
C LEU A 180 -8.86 10.70 -12.79
N ARG A 181 -9.48 9.70 -12.11
CA ARG A 181 -10.88 9.33 -12.33
C ARG A 181 -11.84 10.48 -12.06
N LEU A 182 -11.60 11.23 -10.96
CA LEU A 182 -12.42 12.40 -10.63
C LEU A 182 -12.20 13.54 -11.63
N LEU A 183 -10.97 13.80 -12.07
CA LEU A 183 -10.69 14.80 -13.10
C LEU A 183 -11.37 14.45 -14.43
N ARG A 184 -11.47 13.17 -14.77
CA ARG A 184 -12.19 12.71 -15.97
C ARG A 184 -13.70 12.90 -15.87
N LYS A 185 -14.26 12.84 -14.65
CA LYS A 185 -15.70 13.01 -14.39
C LYS A 185 -16.14 14.48 -14.51
N HIS A 186 -15.28 15.46 -14.26
CA HIS A 186 -15.58 16.90 -14.21
C HIS A 186 -14.95 17.68 -15.35
#